data_c6b5d8fb5b5b60019f509a2996d236f7
#
_entry.id   c6b5d8fb5b5b60019f509a2996d236f7
#
_cell.length_a   1.000
_cell.length_b   1.000
_cell.length_c   1.000
_cell.angle_alpha   90.00
_cell.angle_beta   90.00
_cell.angle_gamma   90.00
#
_symmetry.space_group_name_H-M   'P 1'
#
loop_
_entity.id
_entity.type
_entity.pdbx_description
1 polymer ?
#
loop_
_entity_poly.entity_id
_entity_poly.type
_entity_poly.pdbx_seq_one_letter_code
_entity_poly.pdbx_strand_id
1 'polypeptide(L)'
;MRISCCIDMMFSHMDFYDRFEAVRNCGIETIEFWKWSNKNLDRIEKLLDKNNMKVSIFNLDSCNIQLSNDLSRGILNEGRADELIAAVKESVPVYRRLGASAMIVLIGDGAPFNRDNVLQCLQAAAVVAEAENINLVVEPLNSTDRTGYCMPYAKPVFELLREVNSPNIKMLYDIYHQSMTGDLSMEDIKKNIDIIGHFHVADAPGRHEPGTGIIDYPSIISQINALPYDGYIGLEYRATKADEDTTGFLKEIRENV
;
A
#
# COMPACT_ATOMS: atom_id res chain seq x y z
N MET A 1 -3.42 -9.60 -12.68
CA MET A 1 -3.38 -8.93 -11.35
C MET A 1 -4.32 -9.62 -10.36
N ARG A 2 -4.03 -9.53 -9.06
CA ARG A 2 -4.88 -10.05 -7.97
C ARG A 2 -5.49 -8.87 -7.22
N ILE A 3 -6.68 -9.04 -6.64
CA ILE A 3 -7.39 -7.96 -5.95
C ILE A 3 -7.22 -8.14 -4.46
N SER A 4 -6.94 -7.05 -3.74
CA SER A 4 -7.02 -6.98 -2.28
C SER A 4 -7.96 -5.85 -1.83
N CYS A 5 -8.38 -5.89 -0.58
CA CYS A 5 -9.29 -4.91 0.01
C CYS A 5 -8.70 -4.34 1.29
N CYS A 6 -8.53 -3.02 1.36
CA CYS A 6 -8.12 -2.32 2.57
C CYS A 6 -9.27 -2.25 3.55
N ILE A 7 -9.27 -3.18 4.51
CA ILE A 7 -10.35 -3.29 5.49
C ILE A 7 -10.28 -2.22 6.60
N ASP A 8 -9.25 -1.39 6.66
CA ASP A 8 -9.25 -0.21 7.53
C ASP A 8 -10.01 0.98 6.90
N MET A 9 -10.26 0.97 5.58
CA MET A 9 -11.10 1.95 4.89
C MET A 9 -12.48 1.40 4.53
N MET A 10 -12.52 0.23 3.89
CA MET A 10 -13.77 -0.41 3.48
C MET A 10 -14.39 -1.20 4.65
N PHE A 11 -15.71 -1.34 4.63
CA PHE A 11 -16.49 -2.00 5.70
C PHE A 11 -16.26 -1.39 7.08
N SER A 12 -15.81 -0.13 7.16
CA SER A 12 -15.41 0.53 8.40
C SER A 12 -16.55 0.73 9.41
N HIS A 13 -17.80 0.55 9.00
CA HIS A 13 -18.98 0.56 9.86
C HIS A 13 -19.14 -0.72 10.72
N MET A 14 -18.35 -1.78 10.40
CA MET A 14 -18.37 -3.06 11.10
C MET A 14 -17.18 -3.18 12.07
N ASP A 15 -17.25 -4.10 13.04
CA ASP A 15 -16.06 -4.52 13.80
C ASP A 15 -14.98 -5.03 12.86
N PHE A 16 -13.72 -4.72 13.14
CA PHE A 16 -12.59 -5.04 12.28
C PHE A 16 -12.55 -6.53 11.87
N TYR A 17 -12.87 -7.42 12.79
CA TYR A 17 -12.77 -8.86 12.53
C TYR A 17 -13.97 -9.41 11.75
N ASP A 18 -15.09 -8.73 11.76
CA ASP A 18 -16.28 -9.13 10.96
C ASP A 18 -16.11 -8.74 9.48
N ARG A 19 -15.24 -7.79 9.18
CA ARG A 19 -14.91 -7.34 7.81
C ARG A 19 -14.32 -8.46 6.94
N PHE A 20 -13.65 -9.45 7.53
CA PHE A 20 -13.08 -10.59 6.79
C PHE A 20 -14.14 -11.37 6.04
N GLU A 21 -15.24 -11.71 6.71
CA GLU A 21 -16.35 -12.45 6.12
C GLU A 21 -17.10 -11.58 5.10
N ALA A 22 -17.30 -10.29 5.38
CA ALA A 22 -17.93 -9.34 4.46
C ALA A 22 -17.13 -9.23 3.14
N VAL A 23 -15.83 -9.04 3.22
CA VAL A 23 -14.94 -9.00 2.04
C VAL A 23 -14.97 -10.32 1.26
N ARG A 24 -14.93 -11.45 1.98
CA ARG A 24 -15.02 -12.77 1.35
C ARG A 24 -16.32 -12.98 0.60
N ASN A 25 -17.44 -12.50 1.15
CA ASN A 25 -18.77 -12.58 0.51
C ASN A 25 -18.84 -11.75 -0.79
N CYS A 26 -18.01 -10.71 -0.94
CA CYS A 26 -17.81 -9.99 -2.20
C CYS A 26 -16.95 -10.74 -3.23
N GLY A 27 -16.48 -11.95 -2.90
CA GLY A 27 -15.62 -12.76 -3.76
C GLY A 27 -14.15 -12.29 -3.79
N ILE A 28 -13.73 -11.48 -2.80
CA ILE A 28 -12.33 -11.05 -2.61
C ILE A 28 -11.67 -12.02 -1.63
N GLU A 29 -10.48 -12.50 -1.99
CA GLU A 29 -9.74 -13.51 -1.21
C GLU A 29 -8.51 -12.93 -0.49
N THR A 30 -8.28 -11.64 -0.63
CA THR A 30 -7.10 -10.97 -0.07
C THR A 30 -7.49 -9.66 0.58
N ILE A 31 -6.94 -9.43 1.75
CA ILE A 31 -7.12 -8.18 2.50
C ILE A 31 -5.80 -7.46 2.71
N GLU A 32 -5.91 -6.21 3.08
CA GLU A 32 -4.85 -5.38 3.62
C GLU A 32 -5.38 -4.51 4.76
N PHE A 33 -4.51 -4.09 5.63
CA PHE A 33 -4.83 -3.24 6.77
C PHE A 33 -3.61 -2.44 7.21
N TRP A 34 -3.82 -1.40 8.02
CA TRP A 34 -2.72 -0.50 8.37
C TRP A 34 -1.85 -1.03 9.51
N LYS A 35 -2.32 -0.99 10.75
CA LYS A 35 -1.51 -1.31 11.93
C LYS A 35 -1.73 -2.74 12.40
N TRP A 36 -0.64 -3.46 12.63
CA TRP A 36 -0.69 -4.80 13.22
C TRP A 36 -0.58 -4.78 14.75
N SER A 37 0.11 -3.78 15.33
CA SER A 37 0.45 -3.74 16.76
C SER A 37 -0.78 -3.60 17.69
N ASN A 38 -1.88 -3.07 17.18
CA ASN A 38 -3.14 -2.90 17.89
C ASN A 38 -4.18 -3.99 17.59
N LYS A 39 -3.78 -5.08 16.92
CA LYS A 39 -4.67 -6.15 16.49
C LYS A 39 -4.34 -7.47 17.20
N ASN A 40 -5.33 -8.33 17.34
CA ASN A 40 -5.12 -9.70 17.80
C ASN A 40 -4.73 -10.60 16.62
N LEU A 41 -3.45 -10.87 16.48
CA LEU A 41 -2.90 -11.65 15.37
C LEU A 41 -3.42 -13.10 15.34
N ASP A 42 -3.65 -13.73 16.52
CA ASP A 42 -4.22 -15.08 16.57
C ASP A 42 -5.65 -15.12 16.03
N ARG A 43 -6.42 -14.04 16.25
CA ARG A 43 -7.77 -13.93 15.68
C ARG A 43 -7.71 -13.68 14.18
N ILE A 44 -6.74 -12.88 13.70
CA ILE A 44 -6.54 -12.66 12.27
C ILE A 44 -6.23 -13.99 11.57
N GLU A 45 -5.26 -14.76 12.05
CA GLU A 45 -4.91 -16.08 11.44
C GLU A 45 -6.12 -16.99 11.34
N LYS A 46 -6.86 -17.16 12.43
CA LYS A 46 -8.08 -18.00 12.44
C LYS A 46 -9.12 -17.54 11.43
N LEU A 47 -9.24 -16.22 11.19
CA LEU A 47 -10.18 -15.66 10.21
C LEU A 47 -9.67 -15.84 8.78
N LEU A 48 -8.37 -15.70 8.55
CA LEU A 48 -7.76 -16.01 7.26
C LEU A 48 -7.99 -17.46 6.87
N ASP A 49 -7.72 -18.39 7.80
CA ASP A 49 -7.94 -19.83 7.59
C ASP A 49 -9.42 -20.16 7.37
N LYS A 50 -10.32 -19.65 8.25
CA LYS A 50 -11.76 -19.88 8.17
C LYS A 50 -12.34 -19.45 6.82
N ASN A 51 -11.88 -18.31 6.30
CA ASN A 51 -12.41 -17.70 5.08
C ASN A 51 -11.59 -18.04 3.83
N ASN A 52 -10.52 -18.82 3.95
CA ASN A 52 -9.55 -19.09 2.89
C ASN A 52 -9.04 -17.77 2.25
N MET A 53 -8.53 -16.89 3.08
CA MET A 53 -8.05 -15.56 2.69
C MET A 53 -6.55 -15.40 2.93
N LYS A 54 -5.97 -14.36 2.33
CA LYS A 54 -4.57 -13.96 2.46
C LYS A 54 -4.45 -12.48 2.84
N VAL A 55 -3.28 -12.10 3.33
CA VAL A 55 -2.89 -10.71 3.48
C VAL A 55 -1.97 -10.31 2.33
N SER A 56 -2.27 -9.23 1.61
CA SER A 56 -1.36 -8.67 0.60
C SER A 56 -0.29 -7.82 1.26
N ILE A 57 -0.69 -6.76 1.93
CA ILE A 57 0.21 -5.81 2.58
C ILE A 57 -0.37 -5.30 3.90
N PHE A 58 0.49 -4.74 4.74
CA PHE A 58 0.15 -3.93 5.89
C PHE A 58 1.24 -2.86 6.11
N ASN A 59 0.94 -1.81 6.90
CA ASN A 59 1.93 -0.77 7.17
C ASN A 59 3.02 -1.27 8.11
N LEU A 60 4.26 -0.85 7.88
CA LEU A 60 5.32 -1.00 8.86
C LEU A 60 4.88 -0.36 10.18
N ASP A 61 5.04 -1.08 11.28
CA ASP A 61 4.49 -0.71 12.58
C ASP A 61 5.40 -1.19 13.72
N SER A 62 5.11 -0.80 14.96
CA SER A 62 5.86 -1.19 16.15
C SER A 62 4.94 -1.31 17.36
N CYS A 63 5.28 -2.19 18.32
CA CYS A 63 4.66 -2.23 19.63
C CYS A 63 4.98 -1.01 20.50
N ASN A 64 6.03 -0.27 20.18
CA ASN A 64 6.26 1.05 20.77
C ASN A 64 5.27 2.06 20.19
N ILE A 65 4.35 2.54 21.02
CA ILE A 65 3.25 3.43 20.60
C ILE A 65 3.76 4.70 19.94
N GLN A 66 4.85 5.31 20.46
CA GLN A 66 5.41 6.52 19.88
C GLN A 66 5.98 6.23 18.48
N LEU A 67 6.78 5.18 18.35
CA LEU A 67 7.34 4.78 17.05
C LEU A 67 6.24 4.37 16.07
N SER A 68 5.23 3.62 16.50
CA SER A 68 4.06 3.28 15.68
C SER A 68 3.33 4.53 15.13
N ASN A 69 3.18 5.57 15.95
CA ASN A 69 2.57 6.83 15.50
C ASN A 69 3.49 7.59 14.54
N ASP A 70 4.79 7.58 14.76
CA ASP A 70 5.77 8.22 13.89
C ASP A 70 5.86 7.49 12.53
N LEU A 71 5.90 6.15 12.54
CA LEU A 71 5.88 5.33 11.32
C LEU A 71 4.63 5.58 10.48
N SER A 72 3.46 5.77 11.12
CA SER A 72 2.21 6.09 10.40
C SER A 72 2.23 7.46 9.72
N ARG A 73 3.15 8.33 10.09
CA ARG A 73 3.42 9.61 9.42
C ARG A 73 4.59 9.53 8.45
N GLY A 74 5.49 8.57 8.66
CA GLY A 74 6.73 8.39 7.95
C GLY A 74 7.92 9.06 8.65
N ILE A 75 9.05 8.37 8.65
CA ILE A 75 10.27 8.78 9.36
C ILE A 75 11.51 8.88 8.46
N LEU A 76 11.35 8.58 7.17
CA LEU A 76 12.49 8.57 6.24
C LEU A 76 13.06 9.97 6.02
N ASN A 77 12.18 10.96 5.90
CA ASN A 77 12.59 12.35 5.68
C ASN A 77 13.40 12.92 6.87
N GLU A 78 13.19 12.39 8.07
CA GLU A 78 13.92 12.74 9.29
C GLU A 78 15.27 12.04 9.41
N GLY A 79 15.56 11.02 8.56
CA GLY A 79 16.81 10.27 8.59
C GLY A 79 16.88 9.26 9.74
N ARG A 80 15.77 8.76 10.26
CA ARG A 80 15.68 7.85 11.42
C ARG A 80 15.92 6.40 11.02
N ALA A 81 17.05 6.11 10.40
CA ALA A 81 17.37 4.80 9.84
C ALA A 81 17.38 3.67 10.90
N ASP A 82 17.94 3.92 12.08
CA ASP A 82 18.03 2.89 13.14
C ASP A 82 16.64 2.49 13.66
N GLU A 83 15.73 3.44 13.78
CA GLU A 83 14.35 3.18 14.20
C GLU A 83 13.55 2.48 13.09
N LEU A 84 13.80 2.83 11.84
CA LEU A 84 13.24 2.11 10.69
C LEU A 84 13.68 0.65 10.69
N ILE A 85 14.97 0.38 10.85
CA ILE A 85 15.54 -0.98 10.94
C ILE A 85 14.94 -1.75 12.12
N ALA A 86 14.79 -1.12 13.28
CA ALA A 86 14.17 -1.74 14.44
C ALA A 86 12.73 -2.15 14.17
N ALA A 87 11.93 -1.26 13.57
CA ALA A 87 10.55 -1.54 13.20
C ALA A 87 10.44 -2.63 12.13
N VAL A 88 11.33 -2.64 11.12
CA VAL A 88 11.38 -3.72 10.12
C VAL A 88 11.63 -5.06 10.79
N LYS A 89 12.66 -5.17 11.65
CA LYS A 89 12.97 -6.41 12.37
C LYS A 89 11.83 -6.87 13.28
N GLU A 90 11.15 -5.94 13.95
CA GLU A 90 9.97 -6.24 14.77
C GLU A 90 8.78 -6.74 13.95
N SER A 91 8.60 -6.23 12.74
CA SER A 91 7.50 -6.60 11.84
C SER A 91 7.77 -7.89 11.03
N VAL A 92 9.02 -8.35 10.89
CA VAL A 92 9.36 -9.58 10.14
C VAL A 92 8.61 -10.81 10.63
N PRO A 93 8.51 -11.10 11.96
CA PRO A 93 7.72 -12.24 12.43
C PRO A 93 6.24 -12.13 12.06
N VAL A 94 5.67 -10.93 12.09
CA VAL A 94 4.27 -10.69 11.70
C VAL A 94 4.09 -10.89 10.19
N TYR A 95 5.00 -10.35 9.39
CA TYR A 95 5.02 -10.53 7.94
C TYR A 95 4.99 -12.02 7.54
N ARG A 96 5.86 -12.82 8.16
CA ARG A 96 5.93 -14.27 7.92
C ARG A 96 4.70 -15.00 8.42
N ARG A 97 4.23 -14.65 9.61
CA ARG A 97 3.06 -15.24 10.24
C ARG A 97 1.79 -15.06 9.42
N LEU A 98 1.59 -13.87 8.86
CA LEU A 98 0.42 -13.54 8.04
C LEU A 98 0.60 -13.88 6.56
N GLY A 99 1.79 -14.30 6.13
CA GLY A 99 2.11 -14.59 4.74
C GLY A 99 1.95 -13.38 3.82
N ALA A 100 2.23 -12.18 4.35
CA ALA A 100 2.10 -10.93 3.59
C ALA A 100 3.10 -10.86 2.43
N SER A 101 2.77 -10.08 1.42
CA SER A 101 3.62 -9.90 0.23
C SER A 101 4.58 -8.71 0.37
N ALA A 102 4.20 -7.67 1.12
CA ALA A 102 5.03 -6.50 1.41
C ALA A 102 4.56 -5.77 2.67
N MET A 103 5.38 -4.82 3.16
CA MET A 103 5.01 -3.84 4.18
C MET A 103 5.16 -2.43 3.61
N ILE A 104 4.19 -1.54 3.92
CA ILE A 104 4.18 -0.15 3.45
C ILE A 104 5.09 0.69 4.33
N VAL A 105 5.93 1.50 3.70
CA VAL A 105 6.80 2.48 4.35
C VAL A 105 6.49 3.88 3.82
N LEU A 106 6.24 4.82 4.72
CA LEU A 106 5.93 6.20 4.38
C LEU A 106 7.17 7.09 4.49
N ILE A 107 7.31 8.05 3.56
CA ILE A 107 8.47 8.95 3.51
C ILE A 107 8.44 9.93 4.67
N GLY A 108 7.32 10.59 4.89
CA GLY A 108 7.13 11.45 6.06
C GLY A 108 6.60 12.84 5.75
N ASP A 109 6.18 13.49 6.84
CA ASP A 109 5.76 14.87 6.85
C ASP A 109 6.97 15.81 7.01
N GLY A 110 6.79 17.08 6.73
CA GLY A 110 7.77 18.14 6.95
C GLY A 110 8.58 18.52 5.69
N ALA A 111 8.60 19.80 5.43
CA ALA A 111 9.42 20.41 4.38
C ALA A 111 10.69 21.03 4.99
N PRO A 112 11.81 21.03 4.24
CA PRO A 112 11.96 20.56 2.88
C PRO A 112 12.14 19.01 2.80
N PHE A 113 11.87 18.44 1.64
CA PHE A 113 12.23 17.05 1.35
C PHE A 113 13.76 16.87 1.42
N ASN A 114 14.19 15.95 2.29
CA ASN A 114 15.60 15.61 2.46
C ASN A 114 15.90 14.28 1.74
N ARG A 115 16.30 14.39 0.49
CA ARG A 115 16.58 13.24 -0.38
C ARG A 115 17.64 12.29 0.19
N ASP A 116 18.70 12.85 0.79
CA ASP A 116 19.82 12.05 1.30
C ASP A 116 19.39 11.22 2.51
N ASN A 117 18.60 11.79 3.42
CA ASN A 117 18.02 11.06 4.54
C ASN A 117 17.14 9.90 4.07
N VAL A 118 16.25 10.17 3.11
CA VAL A 118 15.36 9.12 2.56
C VAL A 118 16.17 8.02 1.88
N LEU A 119 17.16 8.38 1.06
CA LEU A 119 18.04 7.43 0.39
C LEU A 119 18.79 6.54 1.39
N GLN A 120 19.42 7.15 2.40
CA GLN A 120 20.15 6.41 3.45
C GLN A 120 19.24 5.47 4.23
N CYS A 121 18.04 5.91 4.62
CA CYS A 121 17.05 5.07 5.29
C CYS A 121 16.66 3.86 4.42
N LEU A 122 16.36 4.08 3.15
CA LEU A 122 15.95 3.01 2.24
C LEU A 122 17.10 2.03 1.94
N GLN A 123 18.33 2.52 1.78
CA GLN A 123 19.51 1.66 1.63
C GLN A 123 19.76 0.80 2.88
N ALA A 124 19.63 1.38 4.06
CA ALA A 124 19.75 0.64 5.32
C ALA A 124 18.62 -0.41 5.48
N ALA A 125 17.39 -0.05 5.13
CA ALA A 125 16.25 -0.98 5.14
C ALA A 125 16.42 -2.10 4.10
N ALA A 126 17.00 -1.81 2.93
CA ALA A 126 17.26 -2.79 1.87
C ALA A 126 18.15 -3.94 2.35
N VAL A 127 19.22 -3.63 3.09
CA VAL A 127 20.11 -4.65 3.67
C VAL A 127 19.35 -5.64 4.54
N VAL A 128 18.39 -5.14 5.36
CA VAL A 128 17.58 -6.02 6.21
C VAL A 128 16.54 -6.75 5.40
N ALA A 129 15.87 -6.07 4.47
CA ALA A 129 14.83 -6.66 3.63
C ALA A 129 15.37 -7.83 2.78
N GLU A 130 16.55 -7.66 2.21
CA GLU A 130 17.23 -8.71 1.44
C GLU A 130 17.66 -9.89 2.33
N ALA A 131 18.28 -9.60 3.48
CA ALA A 131 18.72 -10.64 4.43
C ALA A 131 17.54 -11.47 4.97
N GLU A 132 16.40 -10.83 5.22
CA GLU A 132 15.19 -11.47 5.74
C GLU A 132 14.26 -11.99 4.63
N ASN A 133 14.57 -11.75 3.35
CA ASN A 133 13.75 -12.08 2.20
C ASN A 133 12.30 -11.59 2.35
N ILE A 134 12.15 -10.31 2.67
CA ILE A 134 10.87 -9.60 2.81
C ILE A 134 10.83 -8.42 1.84
N ASN A 135 9.65 -7.92 1.51
CA ASN A 135 9.49 -6.78 0.63
C ASN A 135 8.95 -5.57 1.39
N LEU A 136 9.48 -4.40 1.06
CA LEU A 136 8.96 -3.11 1.48
C LEU A 136 8.46 -2.34 0.25
N VAL A 137 7.36 -1.60 0.42
CA VAL A 137 6.82 -0.72 -0.63
C VAL A 137 6.70 0.70 -0.10
N VAL A 138 7.29 1.66 -0.85
CA VAL A 138 7.26 3.08 -0.49
C VAL A 138 6.09 3.75 -1.17
N GLU A 139 5.28 4.49 -0.41
CA GLU A 139 4.08 5.15 -0.91
C GLU A 139 4.21 6.67 -0.90
N PRO A 140 4.18 7.34 -2.06
CA PRO A 140 4.01 8.79 -2.15
C PRO A 140 2.53 9.16 -1.97
N LEU A 141 2.25 9.99 -0.94
CA LEU A 141 0.90 10.42 -0.60
C LEU A 141 0.64 11.87 -1.04
N ASN A 142 -0.54 12.16 -1.60
CA ASN A 142 -0.90 13.51 -1.99
C ASN A 142 -1.00 14.47 -0.79
N SER A 143 -0.66 15.74 -1.00
CA SER A 143 -0.65 16.76 0.05
C SER A 143 -2.05 17.31 0.39
N THR A 144 -3.09 16.96 -0.35
CA THR A 144 -4.49 17.33 -0.04
C THR A 144 -4.99 16.48 1.12
N ASP A 145 -4.83 15.17 1.06
CA ASP A 145 -5.24 14.26 2.12
C ASP A 145 -4.23 14.24 3.26
N ARG A 146 -2.96 14.46 2.94
CA ARG A 146 -1.85 14.46 3.89
C ARG A 146 -1.11 15.79 3.86
N THR A 147 -1.67 16.79 4.53
CA THR A 147 -1.07 18.14 4.60
C THR A 147 0.35 18.05 5.16
N GLY A 148 1.31 18.60 4.41
CA GLY A 148 2.72 18.63 4.80
C GLY A 148 3.53 17.38 4.44
N TYR A 149 2.95 16.41 3.72
CA TYR A 149 3.71 15.28 3.21
C TYR A 149 4.79 15.76 2.23
N CYS A 150 6.05 15.39 2.47
CA CYS A 150 7.19 16.05 1.84
C CYS A 150 7.47 15.61 0.40
N MET A 151 6.98 14.43 -0.02
CA MET A 151 7.20 13.89 -1.37
C MET A 151 5.95 13.23 -1.93
N PRO A 152 5.05 14.00 -2.56
CA PRO A 152 3.79 13.46 -3.10
C PRO A 152 3.89 12.86 -4.51
N TYR A 153 5.01 13.02 -5.20
CA TYR A 153 5.18 12.67 -6.60
C TYR A 153 5.84 11.31 -6.79
N ALA A 154 5.32 10.49 -7.72
CA ALA A 154 5.87 9.17 -8.02
C ALA A 154 7.23 9.23 -8.70
N LYS A 155 7.42 10.18 -9.63
CA LYS A 155 8.66 10.23 -10.44
C LYS A 155 9.93 10.37 -9.60
N PRO A 156 10.07 11.30 -8.64
CA PRO A 156 11.26 11.36 -7.78
C PRO A 156 11.43 10.11 -6.91
N VAL A 157 10.35 9.44 -6.52
CA VAL A 157 10.44 8.19 -5.75
C VAL A 157 10.94 7.05 -6.62
N PHE A 158 10.53 6.95 -7.90
CA PHE A 158 11.13 6.00 -8.84
C PHE A 158 12.64 6.21 -8.99
N GLU A 159 13.09 7.45 -9.11
CA GLU A 159 14.52 7.79 -9.19
C GLU A 159 15.28 7.35 -7.94
N LEU A 160 14.72 7.58 -6.75
CA LEU A 160 15.28 7.10 -5.49
C LEU A 160 15.37 5.57 -5.44
N LEU A 161 14.30 4.87 -5.80
CA LEU A 161 14.28 3.40 -5.77
C LEU A 161 15.27 2.78 -6.77
N ARG A 162 15.47 3.41 -7.94
CA ARG A 162 16.52 2.99 -8.88
C ARG A 162 17.92 3.17 -8.28
N GLU A 163 18.15 4.20 -7.49
CA GLU A 163 19.44 4.43 -6.82
C GLU A 163 19.63 3.48 -5.61
N VAL A 164 18.57 3.18 -4.86
CA VAL A 164 18.60 2.13 -3.80
C VAL A 164 18.98 0.78 -4.42
N ASN A 165 18.50 0.50 -5.62
CA ASN A 165 18.82 -0.68 -6.44
C ASN A 165 18.66 -2.02 -5.67
N SER A 166 17.56 -2.16 -4.94
CA SER A 166 17.23 -3.39 -4.20
C SER A 166 15.99 -4.06 -4.81
N PRO A 167 15.99 -5.37 -5.03
CA PRO A 167 14.81 -6.10 -5.50
C PRO A 167 13.69 -6.13 -4.47
N ASN A 168 14.02 -5.88 -3.20
CA ASN A 168 13.11 -5.97 -2.05
C ASN A 168 12.53 -4.61 -1.63
N ILE A 169 12.96 -3.50 -2.26
CA ILE A 169 12.38 -2.16 -2.02
C ILE A 169 11.72 -1.70 -3.31
N LYS A 170 10.39 -1.59 -3.29
CA LYS A 170 9.61 -1.21 -4.47
C LYS A 170 8.68 -0.04 -4.15
N MET A 171 7.92 0.41 -5.13
CA MET A 171 6.88 1.43 -4.96
C MET A 171 5.52 0.78 -4.73
N LEU A 172 4.74 1.34 -3.82
CA LEU A 172 3.30 1.27 -3.87
C LEU A 172 2.83 2.47 -4.71
N TYR A 173 2.28 2.22 -5.89
CA TYR A 173 1.75 3.26 -6.76
C TYR A 173 0.24 3.40 -6.52
N ASP A 174 -0.16 4.40 -5.75
CA ASP A 174 -1.56 4.73 -5.56
C ASP A 174 -2.03 5.66 -6.70
N ILE A 175 -2.91 5.12 -7.55
CA ILE A 175 -3.44 5.83 -8.73
C ILE A 175 -4.23 7.08 -8.29
N TYR A 176 -4.97 7.00 -7.19
CA TYR A 176 -5.69 8.15 -6.63
C TYR A 176 -4.73 9.24 -6.17
N HIS A 177 -3.70 8.90 -5.37
CA HIS A 177 -2.75 9.88 -4.88
C HIS A 177 -2.03 10.58 -6.04
N GLN A 178 -1.62 9.84 -7.07
CA GLN A 178 -0.96 10.44 -8.23
C GLN A 178 -1.92 11.26 -9.10
N SER A 179 -3.20 10.88 -9.19
CA SER A 179 -4.22 11.71 -9.84
C SER A 179 -4.40 13.04 -9.12
N MET A 180 -4.48 13.03 -7.78
CA MET A 180 -4.65 14.24 -6.97
C MET A 180 -3.45 15.19 -7.03
N THR A 181 -2.25 14.70 -7.31
CA THR A 181 -1.05 15.53 -7.51
C THR A 181 -0.87 16.02 -8.93
N GLY A 182 -1.65 15.48 -9.88
CA GLY A 182 -1.47 15.71 -11.32
C GLY A 182 -0.26 14.97 -11.92
N ASP A 183 0.29 13.97 -11.21
CA ASP A 183 1.46 13.18 -11.61
C ASP A 183 1.08 11.75 -12.10
N LEU A 184 -0.21 11.48 -12.28
CA LEU A 184 -0.67 10.20 -12.83
C LEU A 184 -0.19 10.02 -14.27
N SER A 185 0.74 9.06 -14.49
CA SER A 185 1.40 8.84 -15.76
C SER A 185 1.51 7.37 -16.11
N MET A 186 0.78 6.93 -17.14
CA MET A 186 0.91 5.57 -17.67
C MET A 186 2.28 5.32 -18.31
N GLU A 187 2.95 6.36 -18.82
CA GLU A 187 4.31 6.25 -19.33
C GLU A 187 5.30 5.89 -18.21
N ASP A 188 5.20 6.57 -17.07
CA ASP A 188 6.05 6.29 -15.91
C ASP A 188 5.74 4.93 -15.30
N ILE A 189 4.47 4.52 -15.24
CA ILE A 189 4.08 3.16 -14.81
C ILE A 189 4.73 2.11 -15.72
N LYS A 190 4.58 2.24 -17.05
CA LYS A 190 5.16 1.30 -18.02
C LYS A 190 6.68 1.21 -17.91
N LYS A 191 7.36 2.35 -17.77
CA LYS A 191 8.82 2.44 -17.65
C LYS A 191 9.34 1.79 -16.37
N ASN A 192 8.57 1.81 -15.28
CA ASN A 192 9.01 1.41 -13.95
C ASN A 192 8.22 0.21 -13.38
N ILE A 193 7.51 -0.54 -14.21
CA ILE A 193 6.64 -1.64 -13.75
C ILE A 193 7.38 -2.71 -12.95
N ASP A 194 8.66 -2.91 -13.22
CA ASP A 194 9.54 -3.87 -12.54
C ASP A 194 9.83 -3.49 -11.08
N ILE A 195 9.73 -2.19 -10.75
CA ILE A 195 9.89 -1.68 -9.38
C ILE A 195 8.58 -1.20 -8.75
N ILE A 196 7.42 -1.50 -9.35
CA ILE A 196 6.13 -1.35 -8.69
C ILE A 196 5.78 -2.68 -8.02
N GLY A 197 5.59 -2.66 -6.69
CA GLY A 197 5.28 -3.84 -5.89
C GLY A 197 3.78 -3.98 -5.58
N HIS A 198 3.04 -2.87 -5.60
CA HIS A 198 1.62 -2.83 -5.28
C HIS A 198 0.96 -1.62 -5.94
N PHE A 199 -0.33 -1.76 -6.29
CA PHE A 199 -1.17 -0.63 -6.70
C PHE A 199 -2.29 -0.41 -5.70
N HIS A 200 -2.64 0.86 -5.43
CA HIS A 200 -3.91 1.23 -4.81
C HIS A 200 -4.83 1.94 -5.79
N VAL A 201 -6.14 1.79 -5.58
CA VAL A 201 -7.19 2.44 -6.36
C VAL A 201 -8.24 3.07 -5.47
N ALA A 202 -8.56 4.31 -5.80
CA ALA A 202 -9.75 5.06 -5.41
C ALA A 202 -10.03 6.12 -6.46
N ASP A 203 -11.25 6.64 -6.57
CA ASP A 203 -11.55 7.69 -7.55
C ASP A 203 -11.36 9.10 -6.98
N ALA A 204 -11.01 10.02 -7.84
CA ALA A 204 -10.77 11.42 -7.52
C ALA A 204 -11.84 12.32 -8.16
N PRO A 205 -12.27 13.37 -7.45
CA PRO A 205 -11.98 13.70 -6.06
C PRO A 205 -12.81 12.86 -5.08
N GLY A 206 -12.41 12.87 -3.79
CA GLY A 206 -13.22 12.32 -2.69
C GLY A 206 -12.78 10.95 -2.17
N ARG A 207 -11.87 10.25 -2.89
CA ARG A 207 -11.34 8.94 -2.52
C ARG A 207 -12.45 7.89 -2.36
N HIS A 208 -13.37 7.89 -3.34
CA HIS A 208 -14.50 6.96 -3.43
C HIS A 208 -14.20 5.77 -4.34
N GLU A 209 -15.19 4.89 -4.54
CA GLU A 209 -15.05 3.75 -5.43
C GLU A 209 -14.79 4.18 -6.90
N PRO A 210 -13.96 3.41 -7.66
CA PRO A 210 -13.74 3.64 -9.08
C PRO A 210 -15.03 3.78 -9.89
N GLY A 211 -15.07 4.76 -10.79
CA GLY A 211 -16.24 5.11 -11.62
C GLY A 211 -17.13 6.20 -11.00
N THR A 212 -16.78 6.76 -9.86
CA THR A 212 -17.52 7.89 -9.24
C THR A 212 -16.88 9.26 -9.50
N GLY A 213 -15.66 9.29 -10.04
CA GLY A 213 -14.89 10.51 -10.27
C GLY A 213 -14.39 10.66 -11.70
N ILE A 214 -13.15 11.13 -11.84
CA ILE A 214 -12.56 11.54 -13.12
C ILE A 214 -11.49 10.57 -13.66
N ILE A 215 -11.12 9.53 -12.90
CA ILE A 215 -10.04 8.62 -13.30
C ILE A 215 -10.57 7.57 -14.27
N ASP A 216 -9.97 7.48 -15.47
CA ASP A 216 -10.33 6.47 -16.48
C ASP A 216 -9.76 5.08 -16.10
N TYR A 217 -10.35 4.45 -15.10
CA TYR A 217 -9.97 3.13 -14.63
C TYR A 217 -10.05 2.03 -15.69
N PRO A 218 -11.07 1.94 -16.55
CA PRO A 218 -11.09 0.95 -17.63
C PRO A 218 -9.82 0.99 -18.50
N SER A 219 -9.41 2.20 -18.92
CA SER A 219 -8.20 2.38 -19.72
C SER A 219 -6.93 2.04 -18.94
N ILE A 220 -6.83 2.49 -17.68
CA ILE A 220 -5.64 2.26 -16.83
C ILE A 220 -5.46 0.76 -16.55
N ILE A 221 -6.52 0.07 -16.13
CA ILE A 221 -6.48 -1.36 -15.81
C ILE A 221 -6.15 -2.20 -17.04
N SER A 222 -6.75 -1.90 -18.20
CA SER A 222 -6.41 -2.56 -19.46
C SER A 222 -4.93 -2.41 -19.82
N GLN A 223 -4.36 -1.21 -19.60
CA GLN A 223 -2.95 -0.97 -19.88
C GLN A 223 -2.02 -1.68 -18.88
N ILE A 224 -2.37 -1.71 -17.58
CA ILE A 224 -1.58 -2.41 -16.56
C ILE A 224 -1.62 -3.92 -16.79
N ASN A 225 -2.78 -4.49 -17.18
CA ASN A 225 -2.92 -5.92 -17.50
C ASN A 225 -2.05 -6.35 -18.69
N ALA A 226 -1.73 -5.44 -19.61
CA ALA A 226 -0.83 -5.71 -20.73
C ALA A 226 0.65 -5.69 -20.33
N LEU A 227 1.00 -5.32 -19.08
CA LEU A 227 2.38 -5.27 -18.57
C LEU A 227 2.71 -6.56 -17.79
N PRO A 228 3.99 -6.87 -17.62
CA PRO A 228 4.44 -8.02 -16.83
C PRO A 228 4.30 -7.75 -15.33
N TYR A 229 3.05 -7.60 -14.86
CA TYR A 229 2.70 -7.36 -13.47
C TYR A 229 1.74 -8.42 -12.97
N ASP A 230 2.17 -9.19 -11.98
CA ASP A 230 1.40 -10.27 -11.33
C ASP A 230 1.06 -9.97 -9.86
N GLY A 231 1.32 -8.75 -9.41
CA GLY A 231 1.07 -8.27 -8.06
C GLY A 231 -0.41 -8.04 -7.73
N TYR A 232 -0.63 -7.28 -6.70
CA TYR A 232 -1.98 -6.93 -6.21
C TYR A 232 -2.37 -5.51 -6.62
N ILE A 233 -3.68 -5.33 -6.75
CA ILE A 233 -4.33 -4.03 -6.79
C ILE A 233 -5.27 -3.94 -5.58
N GLY A 234 -5.00 -3.02 -4.68
CA GLY A 234 -5.73 -2.82 -3.43
C GLY A 234 -6.84 -1.81 -3.58
N LEU A 235 -8.05 -2.20 -3.15
CA LEU A 235 -9.19 -1.29 -3.05
C LEU A 235 -9.05 -0.50 -1.76
N GLU A 236 -8.70 0.79 -1.87
CA GLU A 236 -8.45 1.66 -0.71
C GLU A 236 -9.27 2.95 -0.81
N TYR A 237 -10.59 2.84 -0.61
CA TYR A 237 -11.53 3.94 -0.75
C TYR A 237 -12.61 3.95 0.32
N ARG A 238 -13.33 5.07 0.40
CA ARG A 238 -14.53 5.23 1.20
C ARG A 238 -15.76 5.14 0.29
N ALA A 239 -16.50 4.05 0.39
CA ALA A 239 -17.66 3.80 -0.42
C ALA A 239 -18.74 4.89 -0.26
N THR A 240 -19.37 5.30 -1.35
CA THR A 240 -20.51 6.26 -1.35
C THR A 240 -21.85 5.58 -1.07
N LYS A 241 -21.86 4.24 -1.11
CA LYS A 241 -23.01 3.36 -0.86
C LYS A 241 -22.55 2.16 -0.05
N ALA A 242 -23.35 1.11 0.11
CA ALA A 242 -22.91 -0.10 0.77
C ALA A 242 -21.65 -0.67 0.09
N ASP A 243 -20.65 -1.07 0.88
CA ASP A 243 -19.35 -1.50 0.34
C ASP A 243 -19.51 -2.65 -0.66
N GLU A 244 -20.44 -3.58 -0.40
CA GLU A 244 -20.76 -4.71 -1.29
C GLU A 244 -21.20 -4.24 -2.68
N ASP A 245 -21.91 -3.13 -2.76
CA ASP A 245 -22.41 -2.57 -4.02
C ASP A 245 -21.35 -1.83 -4.84
N THR A 246 -20.17 -1.58 -4.23
CA THR A 246 -19.04 -0.90 -4.88
C THR A 246 -18.10 -1.87 -5.59
N THR A 247 -18.31 -3.17 -5.41
CA THR A 247 -17.46 -4.23 -5.97
C THR A 247 -17.66 -4.49 -7.46
N GLY A 248 -18.56 -3.77 -8.13
CA GLY A 248 -18.81 -3.87 -9.57
C GLY A 248 -17.56 -3.67 -10.44
N PHE A 249 -16.67 -2.78 -10.02
CA PHE A 249 -15.34 -2.57 -10.61
C PHE A 249 -14.50 -3.85 -10.69
N LEU A 250 -14.73 -4.81 -9.80
CA LEU A 250 -14.02 -6.10 -9.79
C LEU A 250 -14.28 -6.91 -11.08
N LYS A 251 -15.47 -6.75 -11.71
CA LYS A 251 -15.76 -7.43 -12.98
C LYS A 251 -14.86 -6.90 -14.08
N GLU A 252 -14.67 -5.58 -14.15
CA GLU A 252 -13.81 -4.96 -15.15
C GLU A 252 -12.36 -5.44 -15.01
N ILE A 253 -11.84 -5.55 -13.76
CA ILE A 253 -10.50 -6.11 -13.53
C ILE A 253 -10.44 -7.58 -13.97
N ARG A 254 -11.47 -8.40 -13.67
CA ARG A 254 -11.48 -9.85 -13.95
C ARG A 254 -11.74 -10.17 -15.42
N GLU A 255 -12.54 -9.39 -16.11
CA GLU A 255 -12.85 -9.60 -17.54
C GLU A 255 -11.68 -9.20 -18.45
N ASN A 256 -10.73 -8.42 -17.95
CA ASN A 256 -9.53 -7.99 -18.65
C ASN A 256 -8.25 -8.77 -18.23
N VAL A 257 -8.38 -9.87 -17.48
CA VAL A 257 -7.28 -10.78 -17.07
C VAL A 257 -7.33 -12.11 -17.91
#